data_f309eb217cffdcb1e35226d70a41ee2f
#
_entry.id   f309eb217cffdcb1e35226d70a41ee2f
#
_cell.length_a   1.000
_cell.length_b   1.000
_cell.length_c   1.000
_cell.angle_alpha   90.00
_cell.angle_beta   90.00
_cell.angle_gamma   90.00
#
_symmetry.space_group_name_H-M   'P 1'
#
loop_
_entity.id
_entity.type
_entity.pdbx_description
1 polymer ?
#
loop_
_entity_poly.entity_id
_entity_poly.type
_entity_poly.pdbx_seq_one_letter_code
_entity_poly.pdbx_strand_id
1 'polypeptide(L)'
;MTHPTHLTYSGIPTFARAPLVDPSGDWRSDVAVLGVPFDIALGFRPGARFAPRALREASLRSVPPFTGLDGRTRLAGVTFADASDVILPSLEPELAHERTTEAARAVRQRCKVPVFLGGDHSVSYPLLRAFADLPDLHIVQLDAHLDFTDVRNDTRWSNSSPFRRACEALPNLTHITTVGLRGLRFDPEAVAAARARGHTLIPM
;
A
#
# COMPACT_ATOMS: atom_id res chain seq x y z
N MET A 1 -28.20 -6.87 26.29
CA MET A 1 -27.09 -6.02 26.77
C MET A 1 -26.68 -5.14 25.61
N THR A 2 -26.90 -3.85 25.70
CA THR A 2 -26.41 -2.89 24.72
C THR A 2 -24.88 -2.90 24.81
N HIS A 3 -24.19 -3.28 23.73
CA HIS A 3 -22.74 -3.17 23.68
C HIS A 3 -22.34 -1.73 23.98
N PRO A 4 -21.34 -1.50 24.84
CA PRO A 4 -20.89 -0.14 25.13
C PRO A 4 -20.52 0.55 23.82
N THR A 5 -21.05 1.76 23.63
CA THR A 5 -20.68 2.61 22.49
C THR A 5 -19.17 2.81 22.55
N HIS A 6 -18.44 2.27 21.59
CA HIS A 6 -16.99 2.43 21.55
C HIS A 6 -16.66 3.91 21.29
N LEU A 7 -16.09 4.55 22.28
CA LEU A 7 -15.62 5.92 22.14
C LEU A 7 -14.30 5.95 21.37
N THR A 8 -14.10 6.94 20.51
CA THR A 8 -12.93 7.03 19.64
C THR A 8 -11.59 7.15 20.35
N TYR A 9 -11.62 7.51 21.63
CA TYR A 9 -10.42 7.65 22.47
C TYR A 9 -10.17 6.43 23.38
N SER A 10 -10.93 5.35 23.23
CA SER A 10 -10.80 4.17 24.09
C SER A 10 -10.47 2.90 23.28
N GLY A 11 -9.66 2.04 23.90
CA GLY A 11 -9.24 0.76 23.33
C GLY A 11 -8.01 0.86 22.42
N ILE A 12 -7.61 -0.28 21.87
CA ILE A 12 -6.50 -0.37 20.89
C ILE A 12 -7.01 0.10 19.54
N PRO A 13 -6.36 1.08 18.89
CA PRO A 13 -6.77 1.56 17.59
C PRO A 13 -6.43 0.53 16.50
N THR A 14 -7.43 -0.17 16.00
CA THR A 14 -7.36 -0.95 14.77
C THR A 14 -8.08 -0.22 13.63
N PHE A 15 -7.76 -0.52 12.38
CA PHE A 15 -8.37 0.16 11.23
C PHE A 15 -9.89 -0.11 11.21
N ALA A 16 -10.67 0.97 11.28
CA ALA A 16 -12.14 0.91 11.33
C ALA A 16 -12.68 -0.06 12.40
N ARG A 17 -11.96 -0.23 13.51
CA ARG A 17 -12.27 -1.17 14.62
C ARG A 17 -12.35 -2.63 14.20
N ALA A 18 -11.70 -3.00 13.10
CA ALA A 18 -11.62 -4.38 12.66
C ALA A 18 -10.92 -5.25 13.73
N PRO A 19 -11.26 -6.54 13.84
CA PRO A 19 -10.51 -7.47 14.68
C PRO A 19 -9.03 -7.47 14.34
N LEU A 20 -8.17 -7.37 15.36
CA LEU A 20 -6.73 -7.52 15.21
C LEU A 20 -6.41 -9.00 15.01
N VAL A 21 -5.63 -9.32 13.98
CA VAL A 21 -5.25 -10.68 13.62
C VAL A 21 -3.74 -10.81 13.42
N ASP A 22 -3.21 -12.01 13.63
CA ASP A 22 -1.84 -12.32 13.21
C ASP A 22 -1.81 -12.50 11.68
N PRO A 23 -0.91 -11.83 10.93
CA PRO A 23 -0.81 -11.97 9.47
C PRO A 23 -0.70 -13.42 8.98
N SER A 24 -0.07 -14.30 9.77
CA SER A 24 0.12 -15.72 9.47
C SER A 24 -0.94 -16.64 10.08
N GLY A 25 -1.83 -16.11 10.93
CA GLY A 25 -2.85 -16.88 11.65
C GLY A 25 -3.92 -17.50 10.77
N ASP A 26 -4.80 -18.28 11.38
CA ASP A 26 -5.96 -18.88 10.69
C ASP A 26 -7.19 -17.97 10.81
N TRP A 27 -7.39 -17.13 9.80
CA TRP A 27 -8.54 -16.23 9.69
C TRP A 27 -8.90 -16.00 8.22
N ARG A 28 -10.10 -15.51 7.98
CA ARG A 28 -10.58 -15.06 6.66
C ARG A 28 -11.40 -13.80 6.80
N SER A 29 -11.31 -12.91 5.82
CA SER A 29 -12.13 -11.70 5.74
C SER A 29 -12.36 -11.29 4.28
N ASP A 30 -13.29 -10.37 4.04
CA ASP A 30 -13.45 -9.76 2.72
C ASP A 30 -12.33 -8.75 2.48
N VAL A 31 -12.03 -7.93 3.48
CA VAL A 31 -10.98 -6.91 3.44
C VAL A 31 -10.00 -7.13 4.59
N ALA A 32 -8.72 -7.06 4.32
CA ALA A 32 -7.69 -7.07 5.36
C ALA A 32 -6.71 -5.91 5.19
N VAL A 33 -6.35 -5.28 6.31
CA VAL A 33 -5.44 -4.13 6.34
C VAL A 33 -4.11 -4.55 6.94
N LEU A 34 -3.00 -4.22 6.27
CA LEU A 34 -1.64 -4.43 6.75
C LEU A 34 -0.85 -3.11 6.66
N GLY A 35 -0.21 -2.69 7.73
CA GLY A 35 0.66 -1.52 7.73
C GLY A 35 2.11 -1.86 7.35
N VAL A 36 2.75 -0.96 6.61
CA VAL A 36 4.16 -1.05 6.19
C VAL A 36 4.88 0.23 6.61
N PRO A 37 5.32 0.35 7.88
CA PRO A 37 5.88 1.56 8.46
C PRO A 37 7.34 1.77 8.07
N PHE A 38 7.60 2.12 6.80
CA PHE A 38 8.92 2.28 6.22
C PHE A 38 9.07 3.63 5.51
N ASP A 39 10.17 4.38 5.73
CA ASP A 39 10.41 5.67 5.10
C ASP A 39 11.89 6.08 5.01
N ILE A 40 12.80 5.13 4.92
CA ILE A 40 14.23 5.42 4.76
C ILE A 40 14.63 5.73 3.32
N ALA A 41 13.74 5.51 2.37
CA ALA A 41 13.97 5.74 0.93
C ALA A 41 13.62 7.16 0.47
N LEU A 42 13.27 8.05 1.40
CA LEU A 42 12.87 9.42 1.11
C LEU A 42 14.07 10.33 0.83
N GLY A 43 13.96 11.13 -0.23
CA GLY A 43 14.92 12.21 -0.53
C GLY A 43 14.67 13.51 0.23
N PHE A 44 13.63 13.58 1.08
CA PHE A 44 13.23 14.77 1.84
C PHE A 44 12.57 14.34 3.16
N ARG A 45 11.83 15.13 3.84
CA ARG A 45 11.25 14.99 5.18
C ARG A 45 10.79 13.56 5.52
N PRO A 46 11.39 12.86 6.50
CA PRO A 46 10.92 11.58 7.00
C PRO A 46 9.64 11.75 7.84
N GLY A 47 8.97 10.63 8.17
CA GLY A 47 7.76 10.60 9.00
C GLY A 47 6.63 9.76 8.40
N ALA A 48 6.74 9.35 7.13
CA ALA A 48 5.75 8.51 6.48
C ALA A 48 5.56 7.15 7.20
N ARG A 49 6.57 6.64 7.92
CA ARG A 49 6.47 5.42 8.74
C ARG A 49 5.40 5.50 9.83
N PHE A 50 4.96 6.68 10.23
CA PHE A 50 3.90 6.86 11.21
C PHE A 50 2.50 6.85 10.60
N ALA A 51 2.39 6.87 9.27
CA ALA A 51 1.10 6.94 8.59
C ALA A 51 0.18 5.73 8.86
N PRO A 52 0.64 4.47 8.91
CA PRO A 52 -0.24 3.34 9.22
C PRO A 52 -0.94 3.51 10.57
N ARG A 53 -0.22 3.94 11.59
CA ARG A 53 -0.79 4.23 12.92
C ARG A 53 -1.79 5.40 12.89
N ALA A 54 -1.40 6.51 12.27
CA ALA A 54 -2.25 7.69 12.17
C ALA A 54 -3.56 7.41 11.41
N LEU A 55 -3.50 6.59 10.35
CA LEU A 55 -4.67 6.17 9.59
C LEU A 55 -5.61 5.28 10.41
N ARG A 56 -5.08 4.39 11.25
CA ARG A 56 -5.90 3.61 12.18
C ARG A 56 -6.62 4.51 13.18
N GLU A 57 -5.90 5.42 13.80
CA GLU A 57 -6.49 6.39 14.74
C GLU A 57 -7.58 7.24 14.07
N ALA A 58 -7.33 7.74 12.87
CA ALA A 58 -8.33 8.52 12.11
C ALA A 58 -9.56 7.66 11.73
N SER A 59 -9.38 6.39 11.40
CA SER A 59 -10.45 5.48 10.96
C SER A 59 -11.43 5.11 12.06
N LEU A 60 -11.09 5.31 13.33
CA LEU A 60 -11.99 5.02 14.47
C LEU A 60 -13.31 5.81 14.44
N ARG A 61 -13.35 6.89 13.67
CA ARG A 61 -14.56 7.71 13.47
C ARG A 61 -15.38 7.27 12.25
N SER A 62 -14.88 6.33 11.47
CA SER A 62 -15.45 5.90 10.20
C SER A 62 -15.51 4.38 10.14
N VAL A 63 -16.44 3.81 10.89
CA VAL A 63 -16.63 2.36 10.99
C VAL A 63 -17.78 1.93 10.07
N PRO A 64 -17.59 0.96 9.16
CA PRO A 64 -18.66 0.44 8.33
C PRO A 64 -19.78 -0.24 9.17
N PRO A 65 -21.03 -0.30 8.66
CA PRO A 65 -21.48 0.20 7.36
C PRO A 65 -21.71 1.72 7.32
N PHE A 66 -21.60 2.32 6.13
CA PHE A 66 -21.82 3.75 5.92
C PHE A 66 -23.13 4.00 5.18
N THR A 67 -23.91 4.99 5.62
CA THR A 67 -25.08 5.47 4.89
C THR A 67 -24.79 6.84 4.27
N GLY A 68 -24.83 6.93 2.95
CA GLY A 68 -24.62 8.18 2.23
C GLY A 68 -25.84 9.10 2.23
N LEU A 69 -25.67 10.33 1.77
CA LEU A 69 -26.77 11.29 1.57
C LEU A 69 -27.82 10.78 0.57
N ASP A 70 -27.45 9.85 -0.29
CA ASP A 70 -28.34 9.15 -1.23
C ASP A 70 -29.18 8.04 -0.57
N GLY A 71 -29.09 7.88 0.76
CA GLY A 71 -29.78 6.86 1.53
C GLY A 71 -29.23 5.44 1.33
N ARG A 72 -28.18 5.24 0.51
CA ARG A 72 -27.62 3.93 0.25
C ARG A 72 -26.63 3.53 1.34
N THR A 73 -26.80 2.32 1.87
CA THR A 73 -25.84 1.71 2.80
C THR A 73 -24.74 1.00 2.03
N ARG A 74 -23.50 1.31 2.35
CA ARG A 74 -22.28 0.74 1.74
C ARG A 74 -21.54 -0.11 2.74
N LEU A 75 -20.88 -1.15 2.26
CA LEU A 75 -20.08 -2.10 3.05
C LEU A 75 -20.89 -2.85 4.13
N ALA A 76 -22.22 -2.94 4.00
CA ALA A 76 -23.03 -3.80 4.86
C ALA A 76 -22.68 -5.27 4.61
N GLY A 77 -22.41 -6.00 5.69
CA GLY A 77 -22.03 -7.41 5.61
C GLY A 77 -20.60 -7.69 5.14
N VAL A 78 -19.80 -6.65 4.84
CA VAL A 78 -18.37 -6.81 4.52
C VAL A 78 -17.59 -7.02 5.82
N THR A 79 -16.82 -8.09 5.88
CA THR A 79 -15.96 -8.41 7.01
C THR A 79 -14.58 -7.79 6.84
N PHE A 80 -14.04 -7.23 7.94
CA PHE A 80 -12.72 -6.59 7.97
C PHE A 80 -11.81 -7.30 8.97
N ALA A 81 -10.50 -7.31 8.68
CA ALA A 81 -9.45 -7.69 9.60
C ALA A 81 -8.30 -6.67 9.57
N ASP A 82 -7.68 -6.40 10.71
CA ASP A 82 -6.46 -5.60 10.81
C ASP A 82 -5.28 -6.54 11.13
N ALA A 83 -4.40 -6.72 10.17
CA ALA A 83 -3.24 -7.60 10.28
C ALA A 83 -2.01 -6.90 10.90
N SER A 84 -2.21 -5.80 11.65
CA SER A 84 -1.15 -5.03 12.30
C SER A 84 -0.15 -4.42 11.31
N ASP A 85 1.07 -4.23 11.76
CA ASP A 85 2.18 -3.68 10.98
C ASP A 85 3.28 -4.75 10.78
N VAL A 86 3.94 -4.68 9.62
CA VAL A 86 5.15 -5.46 9.38
C VAL A 86 6.26 -4.93 10.30
N ILE A 87 6.94 -5.82 11.01
CA ILE A 87 8.11 -5.46 11.83
C ILE A 87 9.33 -5.34 10.91
N LEU A 88 9.75 -4.10 10.66
CA LEU A 88 10.78 -3.78 9.69
C LEU A 88 12.08 -3.30 10.35
N PRO A 89 13.25 -3.76 9.87
CA PRO A 89 14.54 -3.20 10.27
C PRO A 89 14.68 -1.80 9.67
N SER A 90 15.19 -0.85 10.47
CA SER A 90 15.23 0.56 10.06
C SER A 90 16.34 0.90 9.05
N LEU A 91 17.36 0.05 8.90
CA LEU A 91 18.56 0.37 8.12
C LEU A 91 18.92 -0.71 7.08
N GLU A 92 18.05 -1.69 6.86
CA GLU A 92 18.28 -2.80 5.95
C GLU A 92 17.12 -2.90 4.94
N PRO A 93 17.18 -2.14 3.83
CA PRO A 93 16.07 -2.05 2.89
C PRO A 93 15.72 -3.39 2.24
N GLU A 94 16.71 -4.21 1.90
CA GLU A 94 16.48 -5.52 1.29
C GLU A 94 15.71 -6.46 2.23
N LEU A 95 16.11 -6.54 3.49
CA LEU A 95 15.41 -7.33 4.50
C LEU A 95 14.01 -6.78 4.80
N ALA A 96 13.86 -5.45 4.80
CA ALA A 96 12.54 -4.81 4.92
C ALA A 96 11.63 -5.18 3.73
N HIS A 97 12.17 -5.22 2.51
CA HIS A 97 11.45 -5.65 1.31
C HIS A 97 11.01 -7.12 1.40
N GLU A 98 11.90 -8.01 1.84
CA GLU A 98 11.57 -9.44 2.01
C GLU A 98 10.44 -9.64 3.00
N ARG A 99 10.55 -9.07 4.20
CA ARG A 99 9.51 -9.15 5.24
C ARG A 99 8.18 -8.56 4.79
N THR A 100 8.22 -7.43 4.06
CA THR A 100 7.01 -6.83 3.50
C THR A 100 6.35 -7.75 2.48
N THR A 101 7.13 -8.36 1.59
CA THR A 101 6.62 -9.28 0.57
C THR A 101 5.98 -10.52 1.21
N GLU A 102 6.62 -11.10 2.22
CA GLU A 102 6.12 -12.28 2.94
C GLU A 102 4.81 -11.98 3.68
N ALA A 103 4.77 -10.89 4.44
CA ALA A 103 3.57 -10.48 5.18
C ALA A 103 2.41 -10.14 4.23
N ALA A 104 2.69 -9.41 3.14
CA ALA A 104 1.68 -9.07 2.13
C ALA A 104 1.12 -10.33 1.44
N ARG A 105 1.97 -11.32 1.14
CA ARG A 105 1.55 -12.61 0.57
C ARG A 105 0.67 -13.38 1.55
N ALA A 106 1.04 -13.44 2.83
CA ALA A 106 0.27 -14.10 3.86
C ALA A 106 -1.13 -13.48 4.03
N VAL A 107 -1.22 -12.16 4.07
CA VAL A 107 -2.49 -11.43 4.16
C VAL A 107 -3.35 -11.62 2.90
N ARG A 108 -2.75 -11.49 1.71
CA ARG A 108 -3.46 -11.67 0.43
C ARG A 108 -4.15 -13.04 0.31
N GLN A 109 -3.53 -14.09 0.84
CA GLN A 109 -4.09 -15.44 0.82
C GLN A 109 -5.31 -15.63 1.74
N ARG A 110 -5.57 -14.67 2.63
CA ARG A 110 -6.60 -14.75 3.68
C ARG A 110 -7.77 -13.78 3.49
N CYS A 111 -7.71 -12.90 2.50
CA CYS A 111 -8.77 -11.94 2.21
C CYS A 111 -9.05 -11.85 0.72
N LYS A 112 -10.20 -11.29 0.37
CA LYS A 112 -10.53 -10.99 -1.04
C LYS A 112 -9.83 -9.73 -1.53
N VAL A 113 -9.73 -8.72 -0.66
CA VAL A 113 -9.14 -7.41 -0.97
C VAL A 113 -8.12 -7.05 0.11
N PRO A 114 -6.82 -7.19 -0.14
CA PRO A 114 -5.79 -6.65 0.75
C PRO A 114 -5.67 -5.14 0.56
N VAL A 115 -5.57 -4.42 1.67
CA VAL A 115 -5.31 -2.98 1.74
C VAL A 115 -4.00 -2.77 2.48
N PHE A 116 -3.06 -2.08 1.86
CA PHE A 116 -1.76 -1.80 2.46
C PHE A 116 -1.64 -0.32 2.82
N LEU A 117 -1.33 -0.05 4.08
CA LEU A 117 -1.08 1.31 4.56
C LEU A 117 0.42 1.55 4.54
N GLY A 118 0.88 2.32 3.57
CA GLY A 118 2.30 2.61 3.44
C GLY A 118 2.80 3.65 4.44
N GLY A 119 4.02 3.67 4.48
CA GLY A 119 5.16 4.49 4.58
C GLY A 119 5.40 5.32 3.32
N ASP A 120 6.65 5.40 2.91
CA ASP A 120 6.98 6.06 1.65
C ASP A 120 6.65 5.16 0.44
N HIS A 121 6.73 5.72 -0.77
CA HIS A 121 6.29 5.02 -1.98
C HIS A 121 7.18 3.82 -2.36
N SER A 122 8.38 3.69 -1.80
CA SER A 122 9.25 2.54 -2.05
C SER A 122 8.61 1.21 -1.63
N VAL A 123 7.67 1.24 -0.66
CA VAL A 123 6.94 0.04 -0.19
C VAL A 123 6.09 -0.61 -1.27
N SER A 124 5.74 0.10 -2.34
CA SER A 124 4.97 -0.46 -3.45
C SER A 124 5.72 -1.59 -4.16
N TYR A 125 7.04 -1.50 -4.28
CA TYR A 125 7.83 -2.58 -4.88
C TYR A 125 7.70 -3.93 -4.16
N PRO A 126 8.03 -4.04 -2.86
CA PRO A 126 7.89 -5.30 -2.15
C PRO A 126 6.43 -5.77 -2.02
N LEU A 127 5.45 -4.86 -1.96
CA LEU A 127 4.03 -5.21 -1.96
C LEU A 127 3.62 -5.86 -3.28
N LEU A 128 4.06 -5.34 -4.42
CA LEU A 128 3.78 -5.91 -5.74
C LEU A 128 4.40 -7.29 -5.91
N ARG A 129 5.58 -7.57 -5.34
CA ARG A 129 6.19 -8.90 -5.33
C ARG A 129 5.30 -9.97 -4.69
N ALA A 130 4.39 -9.60 -3.82
CA ALA A 130 3.42 -10.54 -3.25
C ALA A 130 2.41 -11.08 -4.26
N PHE A 131 2.34 -10.50 -5.47
CA PHE A 131 1.43 -10.85 -6.56
C PHE A 131 2.15 -11.52 -7.76
N ALA A 132 3.39 -11.95 -7.57
CA ALA A 132 4.20 -12.55 -8.63
C ALA A 132 3.64 -13.87 -9.19
N ASP A 133 2.74 -14.52 -8.46
CA ASP A 133 2.07 -15.76 -8.85
C ASP A 133 0.81 -15.57 -9.71
N LEU A 134 0.35 -14.31 -9.88
CA LEU A 134 -0.76 -14.02 -10.79
C LEU A 134 -0.31 -14.15 -12.26
N PRO A 135 -1.18 -14.61 -13.15
CA PRO A 135 -0.84 -14.78 -14.56
C PRO A 135 -0.61 -13.44 -15.28
N ASP A 136 -1.31 -12.39 -14.85
CA ASP A 136 -1.26 -11.06 -15.44
C ASP A 136 -1.53 -10.02 -14.35
N LEU A 137 -0.69 -8.99 -14.30
CA LEU A 137 -0.78 -7.91 -13.31
C LEU A 137 -0.78 -6.55 -14.02
N HIS A 138 -1.86 -5.81 -13.82
CA HIS A 138 -1.98 -4.42 -14.24
C HIS A 138 -2.03 -3.51 -13.01
N ILE A 139 -1.41 -2.34 -13.13
CA ILE A 139 -1.40 -1.32 -12.06
C ILE A 139 -2.10 -0.07 -12.56
N VAL A 140 -2.96 0.49 -11.71
CA VAL A 140 -3.43 1.87 -11.84
C VAL A 140 -2.80 2.68 -10.71
N GLN A 141 -1.91 3.60 -11.07
CA GLN A 141 -1.25 4.52 -10.14
C GLN A 141 -1.97 5.88 -10.20
N LEU A 142 -2.49 6.33 -9.07
CA LEU A 142 -3.06 7.68 -8.92
C LEU A 142 -2.03 8.57 -8.22
N ASP A 143 -1.21 9.28 -9.01
CA ASP A 143 -0.05 10.01 -8.50
C ASP A 143 0.31 11.22 -9.37
N ALA A 144 0.91 12.22 -8.73
CA ALA A 144 1.53 13.35 -9.41
C ALA A 144 2.86 13.00 -10.09
N HIS A 145 3.52 11.94 -9.63
CA HIS A 145 4.86 11.51 -10.06
C HIS A 145 4.79 10.20 -10.83
N LEU A 146 5.82 9.97 -11.62
CA LEU A 146 5.93 8.74 -12.41
C LEU A 146 6.50 7.57 -11.62
N ASP A 147 7.40 7.86 -10.69
CA ASP A 147 8.11 6.91 -9.83
C ASP A 147 8.71 5.71 -10.57
N PHE A 148 9.38 6.03 -11.68
CA PHE A 148 10.01 5.09 -12.60
C PHE A 148 11.51 5.37 -12.81
N THR A 149 12.12 6.16 -11.94
CA THR A 149 13.56 6.49 -11.95
C THR A 149 14.39 5.24 -11.66
N ASP A 150 15.52 5.07 -12.33
CA ASP A 150 16.39 3.90 -12.08
C ASP A 150 17.18 4.06 -10.78
N VAL A 151 18.02 5.08 -10.71
CA VAL A 151 18.85 5.39 -9.54
C VAL A 151 18.58 6.81 -9.10
N ARG A 152 18.38 7.03 -7.80
CA ARG A 152 18.26 8.35 -7.20
C ARG A 152 18.97 8.38 -5.84
N ASN A 153 19.80 9.42 -5.62
CA ASN A 153 20.62 9.52 -4.41
C ASN A 153 21.45 8.25 -4.17
N ASP A 154 22.12 7.76 -5.22
CA ASP A 154 23.00 6.58 -5.21
C ASP A 154 22.31 5.27 -4.80
N THR A 155 20.98 5.22 -4.81
CA THR A 155 20.22 4.01 -4.48
C THR A 155 19.18 3.67 -5.55
N ARG A 156 19.00 2.37 -5.77
CA ARG A 156 17.92 1.82 -6.59
C ARG A 156 16.60 1.64 -5.82
N TRP A 157 16.65 1.79 -4.49
CA TRP A 157 15.52 1.56 -3.58
C TRP A 157 14.80 2.84 -3.19
N SER A 158 14.93 3.90 -3.97
CA SER A 158 14.29 5.18 -3.74
C SER A 158 12.76 5.10 -3.83
N ASN A 159 12.07 5.97 -3.11
CA ASN A 159 10.63 6.21 -3.26
C ASN A 159 10.21 6.65 -4.68
N SER A 160 11.17 7.04 -5.53
CA SER A 160 10.93 7.39 -6.93
C SER A 160 11.16 6.23 -7.90
N SER A 161 11.45 4.99 -7.40
CA SER A 161 11.89 3.86 -8.22
C SER A 161 11.01 2.60 -8.14
N PRO A 162 9.89 2.56 -7.37
CA PRO A 162 9.21 1.30 -7.08
C PRO A 162 8.69 0.59 -8.31
N PHE A 163 8.14 1.31 -9.28
CA PHE A 163 7.58 0.70 -10.48
C PHE A 163 8.65 0.25 -11.47
N ARG A 164 9.79 0.93 -11.51
CA ARG A 164 10.96 0.45 -12.28
C ARG A 164 11.43 -0.89 -11.73
N ARG A 165 11.58 -1.00 -10.41
CA ARG A 165 11.95 -2.25 -9.72
C ARG A 165 10.91 -3.35 -9.91
N ALA A 166 9.63 -3.00 -9.83
CA ALA A 166 8.56 -3.95 -10.07
C ALA A 166 8.60 -4.53 -11.49
N CYS A 167 8.77 -3.69 -12.51
CA CYS A 167 8.89 -4.14 -13.90
C CYS A 167 10.14 -5.00 -14.20
N GLU A 168 11.20 -4.85 -13.42
CA GLU A 168 12.41 -5.68 -13.54
C GLU A 168 12.23 -7.04 -12.87
N ALA A 169 11.51 -7.09 -11.75
CA ALA A 169 11.37 -8.28 -10.93
C ALA A 169 10.15 -9.15 -11.27
N LEU A 170 9.13 -8.57 -11.93
CA LEU A 170 7.82 -9.19 -12.13
C LEU A 170 7.52 -9.31 -13.64
N PRO A 171 7.82 -10.44 -14.28
CA PRO A 171 7.51 -10.65 -15.70
C PRO A 171 6.00 -10.64 -15.99
N ASN A 172 5.17 -10.91 -14.99
CA ASN A 172 3.71 -10.84 -15.08
C ASN A 172 3.15 -9.42 -14.93
N LEU A 173 3.96 -8.40 -14.60
CA LEU A 173 3.56 -7.00 -14.63
C LEU A 173 3.60 -6.49 -16.07
N THR A 174 2.47 -6.52 -16.75
CA THR A 174 2.38 -6.25 -18.19
C THR A 174 2.05 -4.79 -18.48
N HIS A 175 1.36 -4.09 -17.59
CA HIS A 175 0.98 -2.71 -17.85
C HIS A 175 0.85 -1.86 -16.59
N ILE A 176 1.23 -0.57 -16.68
CA ILE A 176 0.99 0.45 -15.67
C ILE A 176 0.28 1.63 -16.32
N THR A 177 -0.82 2.06 -15.73
CA THR A 177 -1.50 3.32 -16.07
C THR A 177 -1.29 4.32 -14.94
N THR A 178 -0.52 5.38 -15.19
CA THR A 178 -0.32 6.46 -14.21
C THR A 178 -1.23 7.63 -14.54
N VAL A 179 -2.08 8.03 -13.60
CA VAL A 179 -3.09 9.08 -13.75
C VAL A 179 -2.79 10.22 -12.80
N GLY A 180 -2.80 11.45 -13.31
CA GLY A 180 -2.63 12.66 -12.52
C GLY A 180 -1.22 13.23 -12.54
N LEU A 181 -0.40 12.82 -13.50
CA LEU A 181 0.97 13.30 -13.66
C LEU A 181 1.00 14.83 -13.79
N ARG A 182 1.78 15.48 -12.94
CA ARG A 182 1.93 16.95 -12.91
C ARG A 182 3.23 17.37 -12.22
N GLY A 183 3.59 18.63 -12.38
CA GLY A 183 4.80 19.19 -11.81
C GLY A 183 5.85 19.52 -12.86
N LEU A 184 7.00 20.03 -12.41
CA LEU A 184 8.05 20.58 -13.27
C LEU A 184 9.29 19.69 -13.40
N ARG A 185 9.31 18.55 -12.71
CA ARG A 185 10.49 17.68 -12.63
C ARG A 185 10.14 16.25 -13.02
N PHE A 186 10.19 15.99 -14.32
CA PHE A 186 10.19 14.63 -14.83
C PHE A 186 11.61 14.27 -15.27
N ASP A 187 12.05 13.09 -14.87
CA ASP A 187 13.26 12.49 -15.38
C ASP A 187 12.99 12.01 -16.82
N PRO A 188 13.68 12.57 -17.85
CA PRO A 188 13.44 12.20 -19.24
C PRO A 188 13.72 10.71 -19.53
N GLU A 189 14.73 10.14 -18.86
CA GLU A 189 15.07 8.72 -19.00
C GLU A 189 13.94 7.83 -18.41
N ALA A 190 13.43 8.15 -17.25
CA ALA A 190 12.32 7.44 -16.65
C ALA A 190 11.06 7.49 -17.51
N VAL A 191 10.76 8.66 -18.12
CA VAL A 191 9.63 8.81 -19.04
C VAL A 191 9.82 7.97 -20.30
N ALA A 192 11.02 8.01 -20.90
CA ALA A 192 11.34 7.20 -22.09
C ALA A 192 11.24 5.70 -21.79
N ALA A 193 11.77 5.26 -20.64
CA ALA A 193 11.73 3.86 -20.22
C ALA A 193 10.31 3.35 -19.95
N ALA A 194 9.44 4.16 -19.32
CA ALA A 194 8.05 3.80 -19.11
C ALA A 194 7.27 3.68 -20.43
N ARG A 195 7.47 4.64 -21.36
CA ARG A 195 6.86 4.61 -22.69
C ARG A 195 7.33 3.43 -23.53
N ALA A 196 8.61 3.10 -23.48
CA ALA A 196 9.18 1.96 -24.22
C ALA A 196 8.57 0.61 -23.76
N ARG A 197 8.05 0.55 -22.54
CA ARG A 197 7.30 -0.61 -22.01
C ARG A 197 5.80 -0.57 -22.32
N GLY A 198 5.32 0.45 -23.05
CA GLY A 198 3.91 0.59 -23.39
C GLY A 198 3.02 1.09 -22.24
N HIS A 199 3.59 1.65 -21.17
CA HIS A 199 2.79 2.18 -20.07
C HIS A 199 2.00 3.43 -20.47
N THR A 200 0.80 3.59 -19.89
CA THR A 200 -0.07 4.73 -20.17
C THR A 200 0.20 5.86 -19.16
N LEU A 201 0.54 7.04 -19.67
CA LEU A 201 0.84 8.22 -18.88
C LEU A 201 -0.23 9.29 -19.12
N ILE A 202 -1.06 9.55 -18.12
CA ILE A 202 -2.19 10.49 -18.20
C ILE A 202 -1.86 11.72 -17.33
N PRO A 203 -1.52 12.86 -17.93
CA PRO A 203 -1.34 14.10 -17.20
C PRO A 203 -2.66 14.63 -16.66
N MET A 204 -2.56 15.50 -15.64
CA MET A 204 -3.70 16.24 -15.08
C MET A 204 -4.03 17.47 -15.91
#